data_7014aa9a163b2fc28f5547ccb54cead0
#
_entry.id   7014aa9a163b2fc28f5547ccb54cead0
#
_cell.length_a   1.000
_cell.length_b   1.000
_cell.length_c   1.000
_cell.angle_alpha   90.00
_cell.angle_beta   90.00
_cell.angle_gamma   90.00
#
_symmetry.space_group_name_H-M   'P 1'
#
loop_
_entity.id
_entity.type
_entity.pdbx_description
1 polymer ?
#
loop_
_entity_poly.entity_id
_entity_poly.type
_entity_poly.pdbx_seq_one_letter_code
_entity_poly.pdbx_strand_id
1 'polypeptide(L)'
;MKLKNTEFGIITNFYGLQISIEEAVLRLSNLGIRNLEVPGWHWSAGHDTSSYIMTDHPERLNRFRSLLRDQGMNVQQFHSHFAFAAESEESRTRQVERNRRTIDLAAGMGAKAVVIHIGGTHAACGQIPDSAIFEANARSLSEVADHAKNTSVKIAIENLMTDTNRMGCRISELKDLITAVGSDRVGICLDTGHANVDGLDVPEAVRECGNLLIATHIQETCRGNDLHMFPFALRRRKSTMDWFRIFDVFAEIGYPYPLIGECANAELPLELADRYLEAQKNLIESILRGEFEC
;
A
#
# COMPACT_ATOMS: atom_id res chain seq x y z
N MET A 1 20.76 9.00 11.17
CA MET A 1 19.70 8.93 12.23
C MET A 1 19.02 7.58 12.06
N LYS A 2 18.68 6.86 13.13
CA LYS A 2 18.18 5.47 13.01
C LYS A 2 16.68 5.45 13.22
N LEU A 3 15.96 4.58 12.51
CA LEU A 3 14.51 4.34 12.67
C LEU A 3 14.21 3.42 13.86
N LYS A 4 14.80 3.73 15.03
CA LYS A 4 14.82 2.82 16.20
C LYS A 4 13.45 2.36 16.71
N ASN A 5 12.40 3.12 16.41
CA ASN A 5 11.04 2.81 16.85
C ASN A 5 10.12 2.46 15.68
N THR A 6 10.65 2.32 14.49
CA THR A 6 9.86 1.93 13.31
C THR A 6 9.76 0.41 13.26
N GLU A 7 8.54 -0.07 13.21
CA GLU A 7 8.22 -1.49 13.08
C GLU A 7 8.04 -1.86 11.60
N PHE A 8 8.31 -3.11 11.28
CA PHE A 8 7.97 -3.67 9.98
C PHE A 8 6.60 -4.34 10.06
N GLY A 9 5.73 -4.03 9.11
CA GLY A 9 4.43 -4.67 8.93
C GLY A 9 4.35 -5.36 7.57
N ILE A 10 3.26 -6.07 7.31
CA ILE A 10 3.10 -6.86 6.09
C ILE A 10 1.66 -6.87 5.61
N ILE A 11 1.48 -7.07 4.31
CA ILE A 11 0.20 -7.31 3.69
C ILE A 11 -0.38 -8.68 4.10
N THR A 12 -1.67 -8.75 4.41
CA THR A 12 -2.28 -9.99 4.94
C THR A 12 -2.34 -11.14 3.95
N ASN A 13 -2.33 -10.85 2.64
CA ASN A 13 -2.28 -11.89 1.62
C ASN A 13 -0.87 -12.39 1.29
N PHE A 14 0.10 -12.16 2.16
CA PHE A 14 1.44 -12.74 2.05
C PHE A 14 1.42 -14.26 1.79
N TYR A 15 0.51 -14.97 2.42
CA TYR A 15 0.32 -16.41 2.23
C TYR A 15 -0.48 -16.79 0.98
N GLY A 16 -0.87 -15.80 0.14
CA GLY A 16 -1.83 -15.98 -0.94
C GLY A 16 -3.28 -15.95 -0.44
N LEU A 17 -4.21 -16.27 -1.35
CA LEU A 17 -5.66 -16.31 -1.05
C LEU A 17 -6.17 -17.69 -0.61
N GLN A 18 -5.26 -18.62 -0.37
CA GLN A 18 -5.59 -20.00 0.04
C GLN A 18 -5.99 -20.13 1.53
N ILE A 19 -5.65 -19.13 2.33
CA ILE A 19 -6.08 -19.04 3.73
C ILE A 19 -6.99 -17.83 3.92
N SER A 20 -7.84 -17.89 4.94
CA SER A 20 -8.69 -16.73 5.29
C SER A 20 -7.85 -15.59 5.86
N ILE A 21 -8.39 -14.37 5.79
CA ILE A 21 -7.75 -13.22 6.40
C ILE A 21 -7.62 -13.36 7.92
N GLU A 22 -8.58 -14.03 8.56
CA GLU A 22 -8.57 -14.31 9.98
C GLU A 22 -7.41 -15.25 10.35
N GLU A 23 -7.17 -16.30 9.55
CA GLU A 23 -6.02 -17.19 9.74
C GLU A 23 -4.71 -16.45 9.48
N ALA A 24 -4.63 -15.62 8.45
CA ALA A 24 -3.45 -14.79 8.20
C ALA A 24 -3.12 -13.88 9.41
N VAL A 25 -4.12 -13.22 9.99
CA VAL A 25 -3.95 -12.38 11.20
C VAL A 25 -3.39 -13.20 12.36
N LEU A 26 -3.90 -14.40 12.61
CA LEU A 26 -3.41 -15.27 13.69
C LEU A 26 -1.93 -15.68 13.47
N ARG A 27 -1.57 -16.10 12.24
CA ARG A 27 -0.20 -16.46 11.90
C ARG A 27 0.75 -15.28 12.07
N LEU A 28 0.40 -14.11 11.51
CA LEU A 28 1.21 -12.90 11.60
C LEU A 28 1.38 -12.42 13.05
N SER A 29 0.34 -12.52 13.86
CA SER A 29 0.40 -12.21 15.29
C SER A 29 1.38 -13.10 16.03
N ASN A 30 1.39 -14.41 15.74
CA ASN A 30 2.30 -15.39 16.35
C ASN A 30 3.78 -15.11 15.99
N LEU A 31 4.05 -14.50 14.83
CA LEU A 31 5.38 -14.05 14.41
C LEU A 31 5.79 -12.69 14.99
N GLY A 32 4.95 -12.12 15.87
CA GLY A 32 5.22 -10.82 16.49
C GLY A 32 5.04 -9.63 15.54
N ILE A 33 4.41 -9.80 14.37
CA ILE A 33 4.00 -8.69 13.52
C ILE A 33 2.78 -8.04 14.16
N ARG A 34 2.76 -6.69 14.16
CA ARG A 34 1.68 -5.92 14.78
C ARG A 34 0.99 -4.95 13.82
N ASN A 35 1.59 -4.67 12.69
CA ASN A 35 1.10 -3.70 11.72
C ASN A 35 0.77 -4.38 10.40
N LEU A 36 -0.43 -4.14 9.90
CA LEU A 36 -0.96 -4.83 8.74
C LEU A 36 -1.36 -3.86 7.64
N GLU A 37 -1.22 -4.33 6.41
CA GLU A 37 -2.07 -3.92 5.32
C GLU A 37 -3.13 -4.99 5.06
N VAL A 38 -4.38 -4.54 4.90
CA VAL A 38 -5.51 -5.38 4.51
C VAL A 38 -5.88 -5.05 3.07
N PRO A 39 -5.56 -5.93 2.09
CA PRO A 39 -6.01 -5.72 0.74
C PRO A 39 -7.48 -6.14 0.59
N GLY A 40 -8.20 -5.33 -0.16
CA GLY A 40 -9.61 -5.56 -0.38
C GLY A 40 -9.92 -6.89 -1.04
N TRP A 41 -9.06 -7.38 -1.93
CA TRP A 41 -9.21 -8.70 -2.55
C TRP A 41 -9.02 -9.86 -1.57
N HIS A 42 -8.20 -9.73 -0.54
CA HIS A 42 -8.10 -10.73 0.52
C HIS A 42 -9.31 -10.69 1.47
N TRP A 43 -9.77 -9.48 1.82
CA TRP A 43 -10.99 -9.33 2.60
C TRP A 43 -12.21 -9.96 1.91
N SER A 44 -12.32 -9.85 0.58
CA SER A 44 -13.43 -10.40 -0.20
C SER A 44 -13.20 -11.83 -0.69
N ALA A 45 -12.06 -12.44 -0.43
CA ALA A 45 -11.76 -13.79 -0.89
C ALA A 45 -12.83 -14.79 -0.42
N GLY A 46 -13.34 -15.60 -1.33
CA GLY A 46 -14.43 -16.55 -1.08
C GLY A 46 -15.85 -15.96 -1.06
N HIS A 47 -15.99 -14.66 -1.32
CA HIS A 47 -17.28 -13.96 -1.46
C HIS A 47 -17.46 -13.43 -2.88
N ASP A 48 -18.71 -13.22 -3.29
CA ASP A 48 -19.00 -12.57 -4.56
C ASP A 48 -18.42 -11.14 -4.56
N THR A 49 -17.51 -10.87 -5.49
CA THR A 49 -16.87 -9.55 -5.63
C THR A 49 -17.85 -8.46 -6.07
N SER A 50 -19.03 -8.80 -6.58
CA SER A 50 -20.12 -7.84 -6.84
C SER A 50 -20.74 -7.33 -5.54
N SER A 51 -20.70 -8.13 -4.47
CA SER A 51 -21.10 -7.78 -3.10
C SER A 51 -19.94 -7.27 -2.24
N TYR A 52 -18.81 -6.96 -2.86
CA TYR A 52 -17.56 -6.55 -2.25
C TYR A 52 -17.70 -5.35 -1.29
N ILE A 53 -18.77 -4.63 -1.39
CA ILE A 53 -19.02 -3.43 -0.63
C ILE A 53 -19.69 -3.80 0.68
N MET A 54 -18.92 -4.02 1.64
CA MET A 54 -19.15 -4.79 2.85
C MET A 54 -19.69 -4.01 4.02
N THR A 55 -20.41 -2.94 3.77
CA THR A 55 -21.34 -2.39 4.75
C THR A 55 -22.48 -3.37 5.09
N ASP A 56 -22.67 -4.39 4.25
CA ASP A 56 -23.77 -5.36 4.40
C ASP A 56 -23.46 -6.52 5.37
N HIS A 57 -22.24 -6.57 5.93
CA HIS A 57 -21.84 -7.60 6.90
C HIS A 57 -21.24 -7.02 8.19
N PRO A 58 -21.99 -6.21 8.95
CA PRO A 58 -21.48 -5.57 10.17
C PRO A 58 -21.00 -6.60 11.22
N GLU A 59 -21.59 -7.79 11.24
CA GLU A 59 -21.16 -8.85 12.16
C GLU A 59 -19.76 -9.38 11.83
N ARG A 60 -19.42 -9.55 10.54
CA ARG A 60 -18.08 -9.98 10.13
C ARG A 60 -17.05 -8.92 10.50
N LEU A 61 -17.34 -7.66 10.19
CA LEU A 61 -16.48 -6.55 10.56
C LEU A 61 -16.26 -6.48 12.09
N ASN A 62 -17.31 -6.65 12.88
CA ASN A 62 -17.20 -6.65 14.34
C ASN A 62 -16.36 -7.84 14.86
N ARG A 63 -16.52 -9.05 14.29
CA ARG A 63 -15.69 -10.21 14.63
C ARG A 63 -14.22 -9.96 14.27
N PHE A 64 -13.95 -9.42 13.09
CA PHE A 64 -12.58 -9.11 12.65
C PHE A 64 -11.93 -8.03 13.53
N ARG A 65 -12.65 -6.97 13.90
CA ARG A 65 -12.18 -5.97 14.86
C ARG A 65 -11.85 -6.57 16.22
N SER A 66 -12.67 -7.49 16.70
CA SER A 66 -12.40 -8.19 17.95
C SER A 66 -11.13 -9.04 17.84
N LEU A 67 -10.96 -9.78 16.75
CA LEU A 67 -9.75 -10.54 16.47
C LEU A 67 -8.51 -9.63 16.48
N LEU A 68 -8.54 -8.53 15.74
CA LEU A 68 -7.40 -7.56 15.70
C LEU A 68 -7.05 -7.07 17.11
N ARG A 69 -8.04 -6.65 17.88
CA ARG A 69 -7.84 -6.19 19.26
C ARG A 69 -7.26 -7.28 20.15
N ASP A 70 -7.82 -8.49 20.10
CA ASP A 70 -7.44 -9.60 20.95
C ASP A 70 -6.01 -10.10 20.62
N GLN A 71 -5.57 -9.90 19.36
CA GLN A 71 -4.21 -10.17 18.89
C GLN A 71 -3.25 -8.98 18.99
N GLY A 72 -3.71 -7.82 19.43
CA GLY A 72 -2.89 -6.59 19.50
C GLY A 72 -2.41 -6.11 18.13
N MET A 73 -3.23 -6.27 17.09
CA MET A 73 -2.91 -5.95 15.70
C MET A 73 -3.49 -4.59 15.30
N ASN A 74 -2.77 -3.86 14.45
CA ASN A 74 -3.19 -2.58 13.89
C ASN A 74 -3.29 -2.68 12.36
N VAL A 75 -4.39 -2.20 11.80
CA VAL A 75 -4.48 -1.95 10.35
C VAL A 75 -3.89 -0.57 10.08
N GLN A 76 -2.67 -0.54 9.51
CA GLN A 76 -2.02 0.72 9.12
C GLN A 76 -2.58 1.21 7.79
N GLN A 77 -2.77 0.30 6.85
CA GLN A 77 -3.30 0.62 5.54
C GLN A 77 -4.33 -0.43 5.11
N PHE A 78 -5.31 0.03 4.36
CA PHE A 78 -6.25 -0.82 3.63
C PHE A 78 -6.05 -0.55 2.15
N HIS A 79 -5.72 -1.57 1.38
CA HIS A 79 -5.53 -1.40 -0.06
C HIS A 79 -6.85 -1.54 -0.80
N SER A 80 -7.28 -0.48 -1.47
CA SER A 80 -8.50 -0.53 -2.27
C SER A 80 -8.34 -1.45 -3.47
N HIS A 81 -9.35 -2.30 -3.69
CA HIS A 81 -9.43 -3.10 -4.93
C HIS A 81 -9.79 -2.25 -6.16
N PHE A 82 -10.21 -1.01 -5.95
CA PHE A 82 -10.77 -0.14 -6.98
C PHE A 82 -9.86 1.04 -7.27
N ALA A 83 -9.14 0.99 -8.40
CA ALA A 83 -8.49 2.16 -8.94
C ALA A 83 -9.52 3.23 -9.33
N PHE A 84 -9.11 4.50 -9.37
CA PHE A 84 -9.91 5.51 -10.05
C PHE A 84 -10.03 5.18 -11.54
N ALA A 85 -11.02 5.77 -12.19
CA ALA A 85 -11.24 5.62 -13.63
C ALA A 85 -11.24 7.00 -14.28
N ALA A 86 -10.66 7.08 -15.46
CA ALA A 86 -10.56 8.32 -16.24
C ALA A 86 -11.13 8.19 -17.66
N GLU A 87 -11.53 6.99 -18.07
CA GLU A 87 -12.00 6.70 -19.42
C GLU A 87 -13.41 7.20 -19.72
N SER A 88 -14.26 7.33 -18.69
CA SER A 88 -15.61 7.87 -18.81
C SER A 88 -16.15 8.39 -17.48
N GLU A 89 -17.11 9.32 -17.53
CA GLU A 89 -17.77 9.85 -16.33
C GLU A 89 -18.55 8.78 -15.56
N GLU A 90 -19.16 7.83 -16.26
CA GLU A 90 -19.87 6.71 -15.64
C GLU A 90 -18.90 5.82 -14.84
N SER A 91 -17.77 5.42 -15.44
CA SER A 91 -16.73 4.64 -14.77
C SER A 91 -16.14 5.42 -13.60
N ARG A 92 -15.83 6.70 -13.80
CA ARG A 92 -15.31 7.57 -12.74
C ARG A 92 -16.23 7.60 -11.53
N THR A 93 -17.50 7.91 -11.73
CA THR A 93 -18.50 8.02 -10.65
C THR A 93 -18.68 6.69 -9.93
N ARG A 94 -18.72 5.57 -10.68
CA ARG A 94 -18.82 4.22 -10.12
C ARG A 94 -17.62 3.90 -9.23
N GLN A 95 -16.40 4.25 -9.64
CA GLN A 95 -15.19 3.98 -8.84
C GLN A 95 -15.08 4.91 -7.64
N VAL A 96 -15.51 6.14 -7.74
CA VAL A 96 -15.62 7.06 -6.60
C VAL A 96 -16.55 6.48 -5.52
N GLU A 97 -17.73 6.03 -5.91
CA GLU A 97 -18.69 5.45 -4.97
C GLU A 97 -18.13 4.17 -4.31
N ARG A 98 -17.45 3.31 -5.07
CA ARG A 98 -16.78 2.13 -4.52
C ARG A 98 -15.69 2.49 -3.51
N ASN A 99 -14.89 3.52 -3.81
CA ASN A 99 -13.85 3.98 -2.89
C ASN A 99 -14.41 4.66 -1.64
N ARG A 100 -15.53 5.38 -1.72
CA ARG A 100 -16.23 5.89 -0.52
C ARG A 100 -16.59 4.77 0.43
N ARG A 101 -17.19 3.70 -0.08
CA ARG A 101 -17.53 2.52 0.74
C ARG A 101 -16.30 1.78 1.26
N THR A 102 -15.22 1.73 0.47
CA THR A 102 -13.93 1.19 0.93
C THR A 102 -13.38 2.00 2.10
N ILE A 103 -13.50 3.33 2.06
CA ILE A 103 -13.09 4.21 3.17
C ILE A 103 -13.93 3.92 4.42
N ASP A 104 -15.24 3.75 4.29
CA ASP A 104 -16.11 3.41 5.42
C ASP A 104 -15.75 2.05 6.04
N LEU A 105 -15.47 1.06 5.21
CA LEU A 105 -15.00 -0.25 5.65
C LEU A 105 -13.66 -0.16 6.38
N ALA A 106 -12.69 0.52 5.79
CA ALA A 106 -11.36 0.73 6.37
C ALA A 106 -11.44 1.47 7.71
N ALA A 107 -12.27 2.51 7.79
CA ALA A 107 -12.57 3.21 9.04
C ALA A 107 -13.19 2.28 10.08
N GLY A 108 -14.12 1.43 9.65
CA GLY A 108 -14.73 0.38 10.47
C GLY A 108 -13.71 -0.62 11.01
N MET A 109 -12.63 -0.91 10.30
CA MET A 109 -11.51 -1.76 10.77
C MET A 109 -10.52 -1.01 11.67
N GLY A 110 -10.55 0.32 11.69
CA GLY A 110 -9.59 1.15 12.41
C GLY A 110 -8.32 1.45 11.62
N ALA A 111 -8.37 1.29 10.29
CA ALA A 111 -7.27 1.63 9.40
C ALA A 111 -6.87 3.10 9.51
N LYS A 112 -5.58 3.40 9.27
CA LYS A 112 -5.06 4.77 9.29
C LYS A 112 -5.10 5.41 7.91
N ALA A 113 -4.88 4.61 6.87
CA ALA A 113 -4.92 5.06 5.48
C ALA A 113 -5.65 4.04 4.59
N VAL A 114 -6.22 4.53 3.49
CA VAL A 114 -6.66 3.71 2.35
C VAL A 114 -5.72 4.00 1.19
N VAL A 115 -5.06 2.97 0.68
CA VAL A 115 -4.23 3.06 -0.52
C VAL A 115 -5.13 2.94 -1.74
N ILE A 116 -5.00 3.84 -2.70
CA ILE A 116 -5.81 3.89 -3.92
C ILE A 116 -4.90 4.12 -5.13
N HIS A 117 -5.05 3.27 -6.14
CA HIS A 117 -4.43 3.52 -7.44
C HIS A 117 -5.18 4.63 -8.19
N ILE A 118 -4.45 5.55 -8.81
CA ILE A 118 -5.05 6.51 -9.72
C ILE A 118 -5.34 5.86 -11.08
N GLY A 119 -6.36 6.37 -11.77
CA GLY A 119 -6.78 5.88 -13.08
C GLY A 119 -5.91 6.44 -14.21
N GLY A 120 -5.96 5.79 -15.36
CA GLY A 120 -5.25 6.22 -16.56
C GLY A 120 -4.45 5.12 -17.23
N THR A 121 -4.91 3.86 -17.13
CA THR A 121 -4.25 2.74 -17.79
C THR A 121 -4.20 2.92 -19.29
N HIS A 122 -3.11 2.50 -19.93
CA HIS A 122 -2.97 2.53 -21.39
C HIS A 122 -4.11 1.79 -22.10
N ALA A 123 -4.56 0.67 -21.53
CA ALA A 123 -5.63 -0.14 -22.09
C ALA A 123 -7.00 0.59 -22.08
N ALA A 124 -7.33 1.32 -21.02
CA ALA A 124 -8.63 1.98 -20.86
C ALA A 124 -8.66 3.41 -21.46
N CYS A 125 -7.56 4.16 -21.32
CA CYS A 125 -7.50 5.60 -21.64
C CYS A 125 -6.82 5.92 -22.97
N GLY A 126 -6.30 4.95 -23.69
CA GLY A 126 -5.72 5.02 -25.03
C GLY A 126 -5.43 6.41 -25.61
N GLN A 127 -6.40 6.99 -26.29
CA GLN A 127 -6.29 8.28 -26.96
C GLN A 127 -6.76 9.50 -26.11
N ILE A 128 -7.17 9.26 -24.85
CA ILE A 128 -7.61 10.36 -23.98
C ILE A 128 -6.41 11.25 -23.66
N PRO A 129 -6.50 12.58 -23.76
CA PRO A 129 -5.42 13.49 -23.40
C PRO A 129 -5.01 13.37 -21.92
N ASP A 130 -3.74 13.51 -21.61
CA ASP A 130 -3.23 13.45 -20.22
C ASP A 130 -3.87 14.49 -19.31
N SER A 131 -4.18 15.69 -19.82
CA SER A 131 -4.91 16.71 -19.06
C SER A 131 -6.31 16.25 -18.63
N ALA A 132 -7.02 15.52 -19.47
CA ALA A 132 -8.34 14.98 -19.12
C ALA A 132 -8.23 13.84 -18.11
N ILE A 133 -7.19 13.02 -18.20
CA ILE A 133 -6.89 11.98 -17.20
C ILE A 133 -6.58 12.64 -15.86
N PHE A 134 -5.75 13.69 -15.83
CA PHE A 134 -5.45 14.45 -14.63
C PHE A 134 -6.71 15.04 -13.99
N GLU A 135 -7.54 15.72 -14.76
CA GLU A 135 -8.79 16.34 -14.28
C GLU A 135 -9.76 15.29 -13.69
N ALA A 136 -9.89 14.12 -14.35
CA ALA A 136 -10.75 13.05 -13.86
C ALA A 136 -10.24 12.49 -12.51
N ASN A 137 -8.92 12.28 -12.37
CA ASN A 137 -8.31 11.84 -11.11
C ASN A 137 -8.42 12.91 -10.02
N ALA A 138 -8.16 14.17 -10.32
CA ALA A 138 -8.27 15.27 -9.35
C ALA A 138 -9.70 15.40 -8.81
N ARG A 139 -10.72 15.32 -9.67
CA ARG A 139 -12.14 15.31 -9.25
C ARG A 139 -12.46 14.10 -8.40
N SER A 140 -12.05 12.90 -8.83
CA SER A 140 -12.28 11.67 -8.06
C SER A 140 -11.65 11.74 -6.69
N LEU A 141 -10.39 12.18 -6.62
CA LEU A 141 -9.63 12.30 -5.38
C LEU A 141 -10.26 13.37 -4.44
N SER A 142 -10.72 14.49 -5.00
CA SER A 142 -11.45 15.51 -4.22
C SER A 142 -12.71 14.94 -3.58
N GLU A 143 -13.52 14.21 -4.35
CA GLU A 143 -14.78 13.64 -3.87
C GLU A 143 -14.59 12.57 -2.78
N VAL A 144 -13.55 11.72 -2.89
CA VAL A 144 -13.26 10.73 -1.85
C VAL A 144 -12.56 11.37 -0.64
N ALA A 145 -11.75 12.42 -0.84
CA ALA A 145 -11.16 13.19 0.24
C ALA A 145 -12.20 13.91 1.08
N ASP A 146 -13.22 14.48 0.44
CA ASP A 146 -14.34 15.10 1.16
C ASP A 146 -15.12 14.06 1.98
N HIS A 147 -15.35 12.87 1.43
CA HIS A 147 -15.98 11.77 2.17
C HIS A 147 -15.12 11.36 3.39
N ALA A 148 -13.81 11.23 3.22
CA ALA A 148 -12.87 10.85 4.26
C ALA A 148 -12.81 11.84 5.44
N LYS A 149 -13.21 13.11 5.27
CA LYS A 149 -13.29 14.10 6.37
C LYS A 149 -14.19 13.65 7.51
N ASN A 150 -15.18 12.80 7.22
CA ASN A 150 -16.10 12.26 8.21
C ASN A 150 -15.55 11.02 8.94
N THR A 151 -14.32 10.63 8.66
CA THR A 151 -13.64 9.45 9.21
C THR A 151 -12.29 9.83 9.79
N SER A 152 -11.60 8.86 10.44
CA SER A 152 -10.20 9.03 10.87
C SER A 152 -9.19 8.64 9.75
N VAL A 153 -9.65 8.14 8.63
CA VAL A 153 -8.82 7.56 7.57
C VAL A 153 -8.25 8.66 6.66
N LYS A 154 -6.99 8.53 6.28
CA LYS A 154 -6.38 9.30 5.20
C LYS A 154 -6.41 8.50 3.89
N ILE A 155 -6.20 9.18 2.78
CA ILE A 155 -6.09 8.57 1.46
C ILE A 155 -4.64 8.63 1.03
N ALA A 156 -4.06 7.50 0.69
CA ALA A 156 -2.70 7.40 0.16
C ALA A 156 -2.78 7.03 -1.32
N ILE A 157 -2.45 7.95 -2.22
CA ILE A 157 -2.35 7.63 -3.65
C ILE A 157 -1.00 7.02 -3.93
N GLU A 158 -0.99 5.90 -4.67
CA GLU A 158 0.20 5.09 -4.90
C GLU A 158 0.88 5.45 -6.22
N ASN A 159 2.22 5.44 -6.23
CA ASN A 159 2.98 5.51 -7.48
C ASN A 159 2.87 4.20 -8.25
N LEU A 160 2.61 4.29 -9.54
CA LEU A 160 2.39 3.19 -10.45
C LEU A 160 3.54 3.07 -11.45
N MET A 161 3.52 2.03 -12.29
CA MET A 161 4.53 1.80 -13.33
C MET A 161 4.09 2.37 -14.69
N THR A 162 5.04 2.91 -15.44
CA THR A 162 4.78 3.56 -16.75
C THR A 162 4.38 2.58 -17.85
N ASP A 163 4.67 1.30 -17.72
CA ASP A 163 4.26 0.27 -18.68
C ASP A 163 2.75 -0.02 -18.66
N THR A 164 2.11 0.19 -17.50
CA THR A 164 0.68 -0.09 -17.29
C THR A 164 -0.17 1.16 -17.19
N ASN A 165 0.38 2.26 -16.71
CA ASN A 165 -0.37 3.49 -16.48
C ASN A 165 0.32 4.72 -17.10
N ARG A 166 -0.46 5.74 -17.45
CA ARG A 166 0.01 6.99 -18.06
C ARG A 166 0.19 8.12 -17.08
N MET A 167 -0.24 7.95 -15.84
CA MET A 167 -0.18 8.94 -14.79
C MET A 167 0.11 8.29 -13.44
N GLY A 168 0.77 9.06 -12.54
CA GLY A 168 1.11 8.60 -11.20
C GLY A 168 2.34 7.71 -11.12
N CYS A 169 3.13 7.69 -12.17
CA CYS A 169 4.39 6.93 -12.22
C CYS A 169 5.55 7.72 -11.63
N ARG A 170 5.39 9.04 -11.49
CA ARG A 170 6.36 9.96 -10.89
C ARG A 170 5.80 10.59 -9.61
N ILE A 171 6.63 10.77 -8.63
CA ILE A 171 6.23 11.41 -7.36
C ILE A 171 5.72 12.84 -7.60
N SER A 172 6.33 13.58 -8.54
CA SER A 172 5.84 14.91 -8.93
C SER A 172 4.40 14.92 -9.42
N GLU A 173 3.98 13.93 -10.20
CA GLU A 173 2.58 13.82 -10.69
C GLU A 173 1.59 13.61 -9.54
N LEU A 174 1.96 12.80 -8.53
CA LEU A 174 1.14 12.60 -7.33
C LEU A 174 1.06 13.89 -6.51
N LYS A 175 2.17 14.63 -6.39
CA LYS A 175 2.21 15.93 -5.70
C LYS A 175 1.36 16.98 -6.39
N ASP A 176 1.34 16.97 -7.72
CA ASP A 176 0.49 17.87 -8.52
C ASP A 176 -0.99 17.58 -8.27
N LEU A 177 -1.39 16.30 -8.23
CA LEU A 177 -2.75 15.89 -7.87
C LEU A 177 -3.13 16.31 -6.44
N ILE A 178 -2.26 16.06 -5.47
CA ILE A 178 -2.50 16.46 -4.07
C ILE A 178 -2.64 17.98 -3.96
N THR A 179 -1.81 18.72 -4.67
CA THR A 179 -1.86 20.19 -4.70
C THR A 179 -3.17 20.68 -5.32
N ALA A 180 -3.61 20.09 -6.43
CA ALA A 180 -4.85 20.44 -7.09
C ALA A 180 -6.09 20.18 -6.22
N VAL A 181 -6.05 19.12 -5.41
CA VAL A 181 -7.14 18.76 -4.48
C VAL A 181 -7.11 19.63 -3.22
N GLY A 182 -5.94 20.00 -2.72
CA GLY A 182 -5.76 20.89 -1.56
C GLY A 182 -6.32 20.34 -0.25
N SER A 183 -6.40 19.00 -0.08
CA SER A 183 -6.94 18.35 1.11
C SER A 183 -5.81 17.81 1.99
N ASP A 184 -5.89 18.04 3.30
CA ASP A 184 -5.01 17.45 4.32
C ASP A 184 -5.26 15.95 4.56
N ARG A 185 -6.30 15.41 3.96
CA ARG A 185 -6.64 13.99 4.01
C ARG A 185 -5.88 13.13 3.00
N VAL A 186 -5.15 13.75 2.08
CA VAL A 186 -4.47 13.05 0.99
C VAL A 186 -2.96 13.08 1.20
N GLY A 187 -2.32 11.95 0.97
CA GLY A 187 -0.87 11.79 0.94
C GLY A 187 -0.47 10.73 -0.07
N ILE A 188 0.76 10.28 0.02
CA ILE A 188 1.38 9.33 -0.91
C ILE A 188 1.58 7.99 -0.21
N CYS A 189 1.27 6.90 -0.91
CA CYS A 189 1.85 5.59 -0.68
C CYS A 189 3.03 5.43 -1.65
N LEU A 190 4.24 5.25 -1.12
CA LEU A 190 5.39 4.97 -1.97
C LEU A 190 5.58 3.47 -2.09
N ASP A 191 5.39 2.94 -3.29
CA ASP A 191 5.86 1.62 -3.68
C ASP A 191 7.30 1.71 -4.19
N THR A 192 8.21 1.09 -3.43
CA THR A 192 9.64 1.09 -3.73
C THR A 192 9.99 0.25 -4.95
N GLY A 193 9.20 -0.80 -5.19
CA GLY A 193 9.35 -1.68 -6.35
C GLY A 193 8.94 -0.98 -7.63
N HIS A 194 7.75 -0.37 -7.67
CA HIS A 194 7.27 0.40 -8.83
C HIS A 194 8.25 1.51 -9.20
N ALA A 195 8.76 2.25 -8.22
CA ALA A 195 9.78 3.27 -8.46
C ALA A 195 11.05 2.68 -9.09
N ASN A 196 11.52 1.52 -8.60
CA ASN A 196 12.71 0.86 -9.15
C ASN A 196 12.46 0.24 -10.53
N VAL A 197 11.27 -0.30 -10.81
CA VAL A 197 10.89 -0.81 -12.15
C VAL A 197 11.05 0.28 -13.20
N ASP A 198 10.58 1.47 -12.91
CA ASP A 198 10.68 2.65 -13.78
C ASP A 198 12.09 3.30 -13.78
N GLY A 199 13.01 2.75 -13.01
CA GLY A 199 14.39 3.22 -12.95
C GLY A 199 14.61 4.51 -12.17
N LEU A 200 13.69 4.87 -11.29
CA LEU A 200 13.85 5.99 -10.38
C LEU A 200 14.95 5.67 -9.33
N ASP A 201 15.63 6.70 -8.83
CA ASP A 201 16.44 6.58 -7.62
C ASP A 201 15.48 6.50 -6.41
N VAL A 202 15.31 5.31 -5.84
CA VAL A 202 14.32 5.07 -4.76
C VAL A 202 14.62 5.93 -3.52
N PRO A 203 15.86 6.08 -3.03
CA PRO A 203 16.19 7.06 -2.00
C PRO A 203 15.70 8.47 -2.31
N GLU A 204 15.89 8.93 -3.55
CA GLU A 204 15.45 10.26 -3.95
C GLU A 204 13.90 10.34 -4.03
N ALA A 205 13.23 9.29 -4.50
CA ALA A 205 11.77 9.22 -4.48
C ALA A 205 11.21 9.33 -3.04
N VAL A 206 11.86 8.69 -2.05
CA VAL A 206 11.50 8.85 -0.62
C VAL A 206 11.64 10.31 -0.18
N ARG A 207 12.76 10.98 -0.52
CA ARG A 207 12.97 12.41 -0.20
C ARG A 207 11.93 13.30 -0.86
N GLU A 208 11.64 13.03 -2.14
CA GLU A 208 10.66 13.80 -2.91
C GLU A 208 9.26 13.71 -2.32
N CYS A 209 8.84 12.55 -1.78
CA CYS A 209 7.58 12.42 -1.07
C CYS A 209 7.54 13.32 0.19
N GLY A 210 8.63 13.37 0.94
CA GLY A 210 8.75 14.20 2.15
C GLY A 210 7.62 13.92 3.15
N ASN A 211 7.02 14.99 3.66
CA ASN A 211 5.90 14.93 4.63
C ASN A 211 4.56 14.48 4.04
N LEU A 212 4.45 14.33 2.73
CA LEU A 212 3.28 13.75 2.07
C LEU A 212 3.28 12.21 2.13
N LEU A 213 4.40 11.58 2.49
CA LEU A 213 4.50 10.14 2.63
C LEU A 213 3.76 9.65 3.87
N ILE A 214 2.66 8.92 3.69
CA ILE A 214 1.80 8.43 4.77
C ILE A 214 1.59 6.91 4.77
N ALA A 215 1.99 6.24 3.69
CA ALA A 215 1.91 4.81 3.52
C ALA A 215 3.09 4.32 2.69
N THR A 216 3.42 3.04 2.76
CA THR A 216 4.53 2.44 2.00
C THR A 216 4.17 1.04 1.54
N HIS A 217 4.69 0.68 0.36
CA HIS A 217 4.87 -0.69 -0.08
C HIS A 217 6.38 -0.95 -0.21
N ILE A 218 6.93 -1.61 0.79
CA ILE A 218 8.34 -1.98 0.81
C ILE A 218 8.48 -3.32 0.11
N GLN A 219 9.07 -3.30 -1.07
CA GLN A 219 9.34 -4.51 -1.83
C GLN A 219 10.62 -4.37 -2.64
N GLU A 220 11.36 -5.45 -2.80
CA GLU A 220 12.50 -5.53 -3.70
C GLU A 220 12.07 -6.04 -5.05
N THR A 221 12.59 -5.42 -6.09
CA THR A 221 12.35 -5.80 -7.47
C THR A 221 13.61 -5.53 -8.29
N CYS A 222 13.66 -6.02 -9.51
CA CYS A 222 14.68 -5.62 -10.47
C CYS A 222 14.05 -4.77 -11.58
N ARG A 223 14.84 -3.88 -12.19
CA ARG A 223 14.35 -3.00 -13.26
C ARG A 223 13.58 -3.77 -14.32
N GLY A 224 12.39 -3.28 -14.65
CA GLY A 224 11.50 -3.86 -15.66
C GLY A 224 10.70 -5.08 -15.19
N ASN A 225 10.77 -5.50 -13.91
CA ASN A 225 9.99 -6.61 -13.38
C ASN A 225 9.50 -6.31 -11.97
N ASP A 226 8.22 -6.28 -11.79
CA ASP A 226 7.58 -6.15 -10.48
C ASP A 226 7.52 -7.54 -9.81
N LEU A 227 8.35 -7.74 -8.77
CA LEU A 227 8.60 -9.07 -8.20
C LEU A 227 7.99 -9.28 -6.81
N HIS A 228 7.60 -8.23 -6.11
CA HIS A 228 7.07 -8.29 -4.74
C HIS A 228 7.92 -9.12 -3.76
N MET A 229 9.25 -8.97 -3.81
CA MET A 229 10.18 -9.69 -2.95
C MET A 229 10.54 -8.88 -1.70
N PHE A 230 11.05 -9.56 -0.67
CA PHE A 230 11.58 -8.86 0.50
C PHE A 230 12.88 -8.11 0.18
N PRO A 231 13.17 -7.00 0.89
CA PRO A 231 14.48 -6.38 0.89
C PRO A 231 15.61 -7.41 1.05
N PHE A 232 16.68 -7.25 0.27
CA PHE A 232 17.84 -8.15 0.23
C PHE A 232 17.59 -9.56 -0.32
N ALA A 233 16.40 -9.89 -0.84
CA ALA A 233 16.12 -11.21 -1.41
C ALA A 233 16.85 -11.46 -2.73
N LEU A 234 17.14 -10.42 -3.50
CA LEU A 234 17.90 -10.54 -4.75
C LEU A 234 19.40 -10.56 -4.50
N ARG A 235 20.11 -11.37 -5.30
CA ARG A 235 21.57 -11.35 -5.29
C ARG A 235 22.09 -9.98 -5.73
N ARG A 236 23.16 -9.47 -5.06
CA ARG A 236 23.80 -8.17 -5.30
C ARG A 236 23.99 -7.78 -6.79
N ARG A 237 24.19 -8.76 -7.67
CA ARG A 237 24.34 -8.50 -9.13
C ARG A 237 23.00 -8.29 -9.86
N LYS A 238 21.88 -8.62 -9.22
CA LYS A 238 20.53 -8.47 -9.77
C LYS A 238 19.72 -7.39 -9.07
N SER A 239 20.01 -7.13 -7.79
CA SER A 239 19.41 -6.02 -7.09
C SER A 239 19.95 -4.70 -7.63
N THR A 240 19.05 -3.76 -7.87
CA THR A 240 19.33 -2.38 -8.24
C THR A 240 19.00 -1.42 -7.10
N MET A 241 18.60 -1.95 -5.94
CA MET A 241 18.15 -1.18 -4.78
C MET A 241 19.23 -1.20 -3.68
N ASP A 242 19.58 -0.03 -3.20
CA ASP A 242 20.44 0.14 -2.02
C ASP A 242 19.58 0.30 -0.77
N TRP A 243 19.23 -0.83 -0.16
CA TRP A 243 18.31 -0.88 0.98
C TRP A 243 18.83 -0.14 2.21
N PHE A 244 20.13 -0.10 2.43
CA PHE A 244 20.70 0.66 3.55
C PHE A 244 20.47 2.15 3.34
N ARG A 245 20.77 2.65 2.14
CA ARG A 245 20.51 4.03 1.79
C ARG A 245 19.03 4.38 1.79
N ILE A 246 18.16 3.45 1.34
CA ILE A 246 16.71 3.64 1.37
C ILE A 246 16.23 3.82 2.82
N PHE A 247 16.63 2.93 3.74
CA PHE A 247 16.24 3.04 5.15
C PHE A 247 16.83 4.27 5.84
N ASP A 248 18.06 4.67 5.49
CA ASP A 248 18.65 5.91 6.00
C ASP A 248 17.83 7.13 5.59
N VAL A 249 17.32 7.18 4.36
CA VAL A 249 16.49 8.30 3.89
C VAL A 249 15.12 8.33 4.59
N PHE A 250 14.49 7.20 4.85
CA PHE A 250 13.29 7.18 5.70
C PHE A 250 13.56 7.80 7.08
N ALA A 251 14.75 7.54 7.65
CA ALA A 251 15.17 8.18 8.90
C ALA A 251 15.45 9.67 8.76
N GLU A 252 16.08 10.10 7.65
CA GLU A 252 16.38 11.51 7.33
C GLU A 252 15.09 12.34 7.27
N ILE A 253 14.05 11.85 6.59
CA ILE A 253 12.76 12.54 6.49
C ILE A 253 11.90 12.43 7.76
N GLY A 254 12.33 11.62 8.73
CA GLY A 254 11.59 11.39 9.97
C GLY A 254 10.27 10.67 9.77
N TYR A 255 10.21 9.68 8.87
CA TYR A 255 8.98 8.91 8.58
C TYR A 255 8.41 8.29 9.86
N PRO A 256 7.16 8.66 10.26
CA PRO A 256 6.67 8.35 11.60
C PRO A 256 5.84 7.06 11.69
N TYR A 257 5.59 6.39 10.55
CA TYR A 257 4.70 5.24 10.47
C TYR A 257 5.50 3.93 10.35
N PRO A 258 4.87 2.75 10.59
CA PRO A 258 5.46 1.47 10.23
C PRO A 258 5.76 1.37 8.74
N LEU A 259 6.82 0.65 8.39
CA LEU A 259 7.11 0.28 7.01
C LEU A 259 6.33 -0.98 6.66
N ILE A 260 5.44 -0.92 5.69
CA ILE A 260 4.60 -2.04 5.29
C ILE A 260 5.19 -2.70 4.05
N GLY A 261 5.49 -4.01 4.17
CA GLY A 261 5.93 -4.83 3.05
C GLY A 261 4.75 -5.29 2.21
N GLU A 262 4.79 -5.04 0.91
CA GLU A 262 3.91 -5.66 -0.06
C GLU A 262 4.62 -6.82 -0.75
N CYS A 263 4.87 -7.87 0.04
CA CYS A 263 5.59 -9.06 -0.41
C CYS A 263 4.65 -10.25 -0.42
N ALA A 264 4.77 -11.10 -1.42
CA ALA A 264 3.98 -12.32 -1.54
C ALA A 264 4.90 -13.54 -1.54
N ASN A 265 4.45 -14.61 -0.91
CA ASN A 265 5.14 -15.90 -0.94
C ASN A 265 4.11 -17.04 -0.98
N ALA A 266 3.28 -17.04 -2.01
CA ALA A 266 2.20 -18.03 -2.18
C ALA A 266 2.69 -19.45 -2.51
N GLU A 267 3.98 -19.63 -2.82
CA GLU A 267 4.52 -20.90 -3.31
C GLU A 267 5.09 -21.81 -2.21
N LEU A 268 5.33 -21.27 -1.01
CA LEU A 268 5.84 -22.06 0.12
C LEU A 268 4.70 -22.69 0.93
N PRO A 269 4.90 -23.91 1.46
CA PRO A 269 4.05 -24.43 2.53
C PRO A 269 3.99 -23.45 3.71
N LEU A 270 2.84 -23.35 4.37
CA LEU A 270 2.56 -22.32 5.38
C LEU A 270 3.61 -22.24 6.48
N GLU A 271 4.08 -23.39 6.98
CA GLU A 271 5.10 -23.43 8.04
C GLU A 271 6.48 -22.95 7.57
N LEU A 272 6.80 -23.11 6.30
CA LEU A 272 8.03 -22.57 5.71
C LEU A 272 7.86 -21.07 5.41
N ALA A 273 6.68 -20.63 4.98
CA ALA A 273 6.35 -19.23 4.79
C ALA A 273 6.45 -18.44 6.11
N ASP A 274 5.95 -19.01 7.22
CA ASP A 274 6.11 -18.43 8.56
C ASP A 274 7.58 -18.22 8.92
N ARG A 275 8.42 -19.25 8.79
CA ARG A 275 9.86 -19.16 9.09
C ARG A 275 10.58 -18.16 8.19
N TYR A 276 10.21 -18.12 6.91
CA TYR A 276 10.81 -17.18 5.97
C TYR A 276 10.44 -15.74 6.34
N LEU A 277 9.16 -15.47 6.62
CA LEU A 277 8.69 -14.15 7.04
C LEU A 277 9.34 -13.70 8.35
N GLU A 278 9.43 -14.59 9.35
CA GLU A 278 10.10 -14.30 10.62
C GLU A 278 11.56 -13.90 10.42
N ALA A 279 12.30 -14.64 9.58
CA ALA A 279 13.69 -14.33 9.27
C ALA A 279 13.83 -12.98 8.57
N GLN A 280 12.97 -12.68 7.60
CA GLN A 280 12.97 -11.40 6.87
C GLN A 280 12.62 -10.22 7.78
N LYS A 281 11.56 -10.37 8.60
CA LYS A 281 11.19 -9.36 9.61
C LYS A 281 12.36 -9.06 10.54
N ASN A 282 12.96 -10.09 11.12
CA ASN A 282 14.07 -9.92 12.06
C ASN A 282 15.27 -9.22 11.41
N LEU A 283 15.60 -9.57 10.17
CA LEU A 283 16.67 -8.92 9.40
C LEU A 283 16.36 -7.43 9.20
N ILE A 284 15.19 -7.10 8.69
CA ILE A 284 14.78 -5.72 8.41
C ILE A 284 14.78 -4.89 9.69
N GLU A 285 14.14 -5.38 10.75
CA GLU A 285 14.06 -4.66 12.03
C GLU A 285 15.43 -4.48 12.67
N SER A 286 16.35 -5.44 12.57
CA SER A 286 17.72 -5.28 13.05
C SER A 286 18.48 -4.16 12.34
N ILE A 287 18.26 -4.03 11.02
CA ILE A 287 18.84 -2.92 10.24
C ILE A 287 18.22 -1.59 10.67
N LEU A 288 16.88 -1.52 10.79
CA LEU A 288 16.17 -0.32 11.23
C LEU A 288 16.65 0.15 12.62
N ARG A 289 16.92 -0.78 13.54
CA ARG A 289 17.52 -0.49 14.86
C ARG A 289 18.98 -0.06 14.76
N GLY A 290 19.64 -0.29 13.63
CA GLY A 290 21.04 0.00 13.37
C GLY A 290 21.99 -0.93 14.09
N GLU A 291 21.64 -2.20 14.18
CA GLU A 291 22.51 -3.26 14.69
C GLU A 291 23.60 -3.63 13.68
N PHE A 292 23.44 -3.23 12.42
CA PHE A 292 24.40 -3.39 11.34
C PHE A 292 24.82 -2.01 10.81
N GLU A 293 26.12 -1.78 10.70
CA GLU A 293 26.71 -0.63 10.02
C GLU A 293 27.28 -1.10 8.67
N CYS A 294 27.03 -0.35 7.61
CA CYS A 294 27.65 -0.55 6.29
C CYS A 294 28.86 0.32 6.09
#